data_5450244a6bc52d4fa28fd5b1f3ca25e5
#
_entry.id   5450244a6bc52d4fa28fd5b1f3ca25e5
#
_cell.length_a   1.000
_cell.length_b   1.000
_cell.length_c   1.000
_cell.angle_alpha   90.00
_cell.angle_beta   90.00
_cell.angle_gamma   90.00
#
_symmetry.space_group_name_H-M   'P 1'
#
loop_
_entity.id
_entity.type
_entity.pdbx_description
1 polymer ?
#
loop_
_entity_poly.entity_id
_entity_poly.type
_entity_poly.pdbx_seq_one_letter_code
_entity_poly.pdbx_strand_id
1 'polypeptide(L)'
;TGDTGRTGRELVTVTSIDELAESAERFEGRIVGIEHGAGIMARTREALTAYGLGGRYRILETSEPRMLDRLAAAVQRRQWIVLTGWRPHWIFELYALRFLDDPNRVYGGEESIHTMVRRGFAEYAPEAYEVLSRASWHPEELERLMLWIHEGDGDPYVQALRWMEVNDETVDSWLVADE
;
A
#
# COMPACT_ATOMS: atom_id res chain seq x y z
N THR A 1 14.11 10.33 21.42
CA THR A 1 14.67 9.00 21.64
C THR A 1 13.57 8.06 22.12
N GLY A 2 12.81 7.52 21.22
CA GLY A 2 11.80 6.51 21.45
C GLY A 2 12.05 5.40 20.45
N ASP A 3 12.82 4.39 20.86
CA ASP A 3 12.93 3.11 20.18
C ASP A 3 11.55 2.45 20.21
N THR A 4 10.76 2.64 19.15
CA THR A 4 9.55 1.86 18.94
C THR A 4 9.98 0.47 18.52
N GLY A 5 10.11 -0.42 19.50
CA GLY A 5 10.60 -1.78 19.37
C GLY A 5 9.94 -2.58 18.25
N ARG A 6 10.55 -2.56 17.09
CA ARG A 6 10.34 -3.47 15.97
C ARG A 6 10.92 -4.85 16.29
N THR A 7 10.53 -5.43 17.41
CA THR A 7 10.86 -6.81 17.78
C THR A 7 9.65 -7.72 17.56
N GLY A 8 9.07 -7.68 16.38
CA GLY A 8 8.18 -8.72 15.91
C GLY A 8 9.00 -9.82 15.27
N ARG A 9 9.22 -10.92 15.99
CA ARG A 9 9.68 -12.17 15.40
C ARG A 9 8.75 -12.45 14.22
N GLU A 10 9.30 -12.57 13.03
CA GLU A 10 8.57 -12.84 11.80
C GLU A 10 7.69 -14.08 12.00
N LEU A 11 6.37 -13.88 12.14
CA LEU A 11 5.43 -14.98 12.40
C LEU A 11 5.22 -15.82 11.14
N VAL A 12 5.18 -15.16 9.98
CA VAL A 12 4.90 -15.78 8.68
C VAL A 12 6.22 -16.07 7.97
N THR A 13 6.46 -17.32 7.65
CA THR A 13 7.70 -17.77 6.98
C THR A 13 7.57 -17.84 5.46
N VAL A 14 6.35 -17.74 4.92
CA VAL A 14 6.06 -17.76 3.47
C VAL A 14 6.59 -16.47 2.85
N THR A 15 7.37 -16.60 1.79
CA THR A 15 8.02 -15.49 1.08
C THR A 15 7.56 -15.34 -0.36
N SER A 16 6.94 -16.37 -0.93
CA SER A 16 6.49 -16.41 -2.32
C SER A 16 5.09 -16.98 -2.47
N ILE A 17 4.39 -16.60 -3.54
CA ILE A 17 3.01 -17.01 -3.81
C ILE A 17 2.92 -18.53 -4.05
N ASP A 18 3.91 -19.15 -4.65
CA ASP A 18 3.95 -20.60 -4.89
C ASP A 18 4.04 -21.42 -3.59
N GLU A 19 4.57 -20.85 -2.50
CA GLU A 19 4.63 -21.51 -1.18
C GLU A 19 3.27 -21.51 -0.44
N LEU A 20 2.30 -20.71 -0.90
CA LEU A 20 0.99 -20.63 -0.26
C LEU A 20 0.26 -21.98 -0.23
N ALA A 21 0.43 -22.81 -1.27
CA ALA A 21 -0.25 -24.10 -1.36
C ALA A 21 0.02 -25.01 -0.16
N GLU A 22 1.25 -25.02 0.35
CA GLU A 22 1.68 -25.84 1.48
C GLU A 22 1.27 -25.26 2.83
N SER A 23 0.99 -23.96 2.86
CA SER A 23 0.66 -23.22 4.07
C SER A 23 -0.84 -22.90 4.21
N ALA A 24 -1.70 -23.50 3.37
CA ALA A 24 -3.11 -23.14 3.27
C ALA A 24 -3.86 -23.24 4.60
N GLU A 25 -3.60 -24.24 5.43
CA GLU A 25 -4.25 -24.41 6.73
C GLU A 25 -3.91 -23.25 7.68
N ARG A 26 -2.67 -22.75 7.65
CA ARG A 26 -2.24 -21.64 8.50
C ARG A 26 -2.92 -20.32 8.13
N PHE A 27 -3.27 -20.15 6.86
CA PHE A 27 -4.04 -19.01 6.33
C PHE A 27 -5.55 -19.28 6.29
N GLU A 28 -6.03 -20.39 6.89
CA GLU A 28 -7.43 -20.81 6.86
C GLU A 28 -7.99 -20.95 5.43
N GLY A 29 -7.12 -21.20 4.46
CA GLY A 29 -7.48 -21.27 3.04
C GLY A 29 -8.14 -19.98 2.53
N ARG A 30 -7.72 -18.82 3.02
CA ARG A 30 -8.35 -17.53 2.66
C ARG A 30 -7.30 -16.51 2.21
N ILE A 31 -7.62 -15.80 1.13
CA ILE A 31 -6.96 -14.55 0.75
C ILE A 31 -7.98 -13.44 1.00
N VAL A 32 -7.66 -12.52 1.90
CA VAL A 32 -8.57 -11.41 2.22
C VAL A 32 -8.38 -10.31 1.18
N GLY A 33 -9.45 -9.97 0.48
CA GLY A 33 -9.46 -8.96 -0.57
C GLY A 33 -10.38 -7.80 -0.27
N ILE A 34 -10.44 -6.90 -1.22
CA ILE A 34 -11.30 -5.71 -1.22
C ILE A 34 -12.53 -5.92 -2.13
N GLU A 35 -13.10 -4.85 -2.66
CA GLU A 35 -14.28 -4.88 -3.52
C GLU A 35 -14.04 -5.67 -4.80
N HIS A 36 -15.02 -6.47 -5.20
CA HIS A 36 -14.96 -7.37 -6.38
C HIS A 36 -14.43 -6.70 -7.65
N GLY A 37 -14.81 -5.44 -7.91
CA GLY A 37 -14.48 -4.69 -9.12
C GLY A 37 -13.08 -4.08 -9.15
N ALA A 38 -12.31 -4.14 -8.06
CA ALA A 38 -10.97 -3.59 -8.02
C ALA A 38 -10.01 -4.39 -8.91
N GLY A 39 -9.08 -3.70 -9.59
CA GLY A 39 -8.12 -4.32 -10.50
C GLY A 39 -7.29 -5.43 -9.86
N ILE A 40 -6.82 -5.20 -8.63
CA ILE A 40 -6.05 -6.17 -7.86
C ILE A 40 -6.84 -7.47 -7.61
N MET A 41 -8.16 -7.41 -7.49
CA MET A 41 -9.01 -8.58 -7.30
C MET A 41 -9.09 -9.45 -8.55
N ALA A 42 -9.04 -8.84 -9.74
CA ALA A 42 -8.94 -9.58 -11.00
C ALA A 42 -7.59 -10.33 -11.07
N ARG A 43 -6.49 -9.65 -10.74
CA ARG A 43 -5.16 -10.28 -10.66
C ARG A 43 -5.09 -11.40 -9.61
N THR A 44 -5.74 -11.22 -8.47
CA THR A 44 -5.78 -12.25 -7.42
C THR A 44 -6.51 -13.51 -7.90
N ARG A 45 -7.61 -13.37 -8.65
CA ARG A 45 -8.30 -14.52 -9.26
C ARG A 45 -7.43 -15.22 -10.31
N GLU A 46 -6.70 -14.46 -11.10
CA GLU A 46 -5.72 -14.99 -12.06
C GLU A 46 -4.60 -15.76 -11.34
N ALA A 47 -4.08 -15.20 -10.24
CA ALA A 47 -3.05 -15.83 -9.41
C ALA A 47 -3.51 -17.17 -8.82
N LEU A 48 -4.76 -17.29 -8.35
CA LEU A 48 -5.29 -18.58 -7.90
C LEU A 48 -5.17 -19.67 -8.97
N THR A 49 -5.36 -19.31 -10.23
CA THR A 49 -5.25 -20.24 -11.36
C THR A 49 -3.79 -20.50 -11.71
N ALA A 50 -2.99 -19.44 -11.86
CA ALA A 50 -1.60 -19.51 -12.30
C ALA A 50 -0.69 -20.28 -11.31
N TYR A 51 -1.01 -20.23 -10.02
CA TYR A 51 -0.29 -20.92 -8.95
C TYR A 51 -0.98 -22.19 -8.44
N GLY A 52 -2.08 -22.64 -9.10
CA GLY A 52 -2.80 -23.85 -8.72
C GLY A 52 -3.43 -23.81 -7.31
N LEU A 53 -3.77 -22.61 -6.83
CA LEU A 53 -4.28 -22.38 -5.47
C LEU A 53 -5.80 -22.58 -5.33
N GLY A 54 -6.54 -22.66 -6.44
CA GLY A 54 -8.02 -22.65 -6.44
C GLY A 54 -8.69 -23.77 -5.66
N GLY A 55 -8.01 -24.92 -5.44
CA GLY A 55 -8.51 -26.00 -4.60
C GLY A 55 -8.22 -25.85 -3.11
N ARG A 56 -7.38 -24.90 -2.72
CA ARG A 56 -6.89 -24.69 -1.35
C ARG A 56 -7.26 -23.33 -0.76
N TYR A 57 -7.43 -22.33 -1.62
CA TYR A 57 -7.74 -20.95 -1.24
C TYR A 57 -9.04 -20.48 -1.86
N ARG A 58 -9.75 -19.64 -1.13
CA ARG A 58 -10.84 -18.81 -1.61
C ARG A 58 -10.53 -17.35 -1.34
N ILE A 59 -10.89 -16.48 -2.25
CA ILE A 59 -10.81 -15.04 -2.03
C ILE A 59 -12.02 -14.62 -1.17
N LEU A 60 -11.74 -13.97 -0.07
CA LEU A 60 -12.76 -13.34 0.75
C LEU A 60 -12.94 -11.90 0.28
N GLU A 61 -13.85 -11.68 -0.65
CA GLU A 61 -14.16 -10.37 -1.18
C GLU A 61 -14.89 -9.55 -0.11
N THR A 62 -14.33 -8.41 0.24
CA THR A 62 -14.86 -7.52 1.30
C THR A 62 -14.82 -6.07 0.83
N SER A 63 -14.78 -5.13 1.74
CA SER A 63 -14.36 -3.75 1.48
C SER A 63 -12.99 -3.50 2.10
N GLU A 64 -12.29 -2.47 1.64
CA GLU A 64 -11.00 -2.08 2.22
C GLU A 64 -11.09 -1.91 3.75
N PRO A 65 -12.05 -1.18 4.35
CA PRO A 65 -12.16 -1.08 5.79
C PRO A 65 -12.29 -2.44 6.50
N ARG A 66 -13.07 -3.38 5.92
CA ARG A 66 -13.22 -4.72 6.49
C ARG A 66 -11.96 -5.59 6.33
N MET A 67 -11.22 -5.39 5.26
CA MET A 67 -9.89 -6.02 5.11
C MET A 67 -8.94 -5.53 6.19
N LEU A 68 -8.93 -4.22 6.46
CA LEU A 68 -8.12 -3.60 7.51
C LEU A 68 -8.50 -4.09 8.92
N ASP A 69 -9.79 -4.20 9.22
CA ASP A 69 -10.29 -4.79 10.48
C ASP A 69 -9.77 -6.21 10.68
N ARG A 70 -9.76 -7.02 9.60
CA ARG A 70 -9.25 -8.40 9.65
C ARG A 70 -7.74 -8.45 9.84
N LEU A 71 -7.00 -7.54 9.20
CA LEU A 71 -5.56 -7.40 9.39
C LEU A 71 -5.26 -7.07 10.86
N ALA A 72 -5.90 -6.05 11.41
CA ALA A 72 -5.72 -5.66 12.81
C ALA A 72 -6.03 -6.80 13.78
N ALA A 73 -7.15 -7.51 13.56
CA ALA A 73 -7.53 -8.65 14.39
C ALA A 73 -6.53 -9.82 14.28
N ALA A 74 -6.02 -10.11 13.09
CA ALA A 74 -5.02 -11.16 12.89
C ALA A 74 -3.69 -10.82 13.61
N VAL A 75 -3.23 -9.58 13.50
CA VAL A 75 -2.02 -9.10 14.19
C VAL A 75 -2.17 -9.21 15.71
N GLN A 76 -3.30 -8.73 16.28
CA GLN A 76 -3.59 -8.83 17.72
C GLN A 76 -3.58 -10.29 18.22
N ARG A 77 -4.12 -11.21 17.42
CA ARG A 77 -4.20 -12.63 17.78
C ARG A 77 -2.96 -13.42 17.38
N ARG A 78 -1.97 -12.80 16.78
CA ARG A 78 -0.78 -13.45 16.22
C ARG A 78 -1.13 -14.58 15.25
N GLN A 79 -2.13 -14.35 14.42
CA GLN A 79 -2.58 -15.28 13.39
C GLN A 79 -1.96 -14.93 12.04
N TRP A 80 -1.76 -15.94 11.23
CA TRP A 80 -1.33 -15.75 9.85
C TRP A 80 -2.45 -15.16 9.02
N ILE A 81 -2.13 -14.18 8.19
CA ILE A 81 -3.06 -13.59 7.24
C ILE A 81 -2.34 -13.33 5.91
N VAL A 82 -3.01 -13.62 4.82
CA VAL A 82 -2.64 -13.17 3.48
C VAL A 82 -3.77 -12.30 2.95
N LEU A 83 -3.42 -11.16 2.40
CA LEU A 83 -4.39 -10.17 1.90
C LEU A 83 -3.89 -9.56 0.59
N THR A 84 -4.79 -8.95 -0.16
CA THR A 84 -4.41 -8.10 -1.28
C THR A 84 -3.86 -6.78 -0.75
N GLY A 85 -2.75 -6.32 -1.31
CA GLY A 85 -2.11 -5.09 -0.86
C GLY A 85 -1.43 -4.36 -2.02
N TRP A 86 -1.25 -3.06 -1.84
CA TRP A 86 -0.56 -2.19 -2.80
C TRP A 86 0.24 -1.13 -2.05
N ARG A 87 1.23 -0.57 -2.72
CA ARG A 87 1.97 0.59 -2.24
C ARG A 87 1.71 1.80 -3.16
N PRO A 88 1.70 3.02 -2.59
CA PRO A 88 1.82 3.35 -1.16
C PRO A 88 0.54 3.08 -0.37
N HIS A 89 0.67 2.64 0.88
CA HIS A 89 -0.44 2.47 1.83
C HIS A 89 0.08 2.55 3.28
N TRP A 90 -0.60 3.28 4.15
CA TRP A 90 -0.21 3.51 5.54
C TRP A 90 -0.05 2.23 6.38
N ILE A 91 -0.66 1.11 5.98
CA ILE A 91 -0.54 -0.17 6.70
C ILE A 91 0.90 -0.69 6.75
N PHE A 92 1.76 -0.34 5.80
CA PHE A 92 3.16 -0.75 5.79
C PHE A 92 4.01 0.00 6.81
N GLU A 93 3.58 1.19 7.25
CA GLU A 93 4.19 1.89 8.36
C GLU A 93 3.71 1.35 9.71
N LEU A 94 2.44 0.91 9.81
CA LEU A 94 1.83 0.46 11.05
C LEU A 94 2.07 -1.02 11.36
N TYR A 95 2.12 -1.86 10.34
CA TYR A 95 2.26 -3.31 10.46
C TYR A 95 3.51 -3.83 9.77
N ALA A 96 4.16 -4.84 10.34
CA ALA A 96 5.26 -5.55 9.71
C ALA A 96 4.73 -6.48 8.60
N LEU A 97 4.39 -5.91 7.45
CA LEU A 97 3.91 -6.62 6.28
C LEU A 97 5.05 -6.83 5.27
N ARG A 98 4.95 -7.88 4.47
CA ARG A 98 5.80 -8.07 3.29
C ARG A 98 4.95 -8.44 2.08
N PHE A 99 5.39 -8.07 0.89
CA PHE A 99 4.88 -8.66 -0.34
C PHE A 99 5.47 -10.06 -0.50
N LEU A 100 4.67 -10.95 -1.08
CA LEU A 100 5.15 -12.24 -1.54
C LEU A 100 5.73 -12.10 -2.94
N ASP A 101 6.82 -12.80 -3.21
CA ASP A 101 7.37 -12.87 -4.54
C ASP A 101 6.36 -13.46 -5.52
N ASP A 102 6.27 -12.90 -6.72
CA ASP A 102 5.39 -13.33 -7.80
C ASP A 102 6.21 -13.84 -9.01
N PRO A 103 6.75 -15.08 -8.96
CA PRO A 103 7.59 -15.62 -10.03
C PRO A 103 6.91 -15.64 -11.40
N ASN A 104 5.59 -15.81 -11.43
CA ASN A 104 4.80 -15.84 -12.67
C ASN A 104 4.41 -14.45 -13.18
N ARG A 105 4.75 -13.39 -12.43
CA ARG A 105 4.44 -11.98 -12.76
C ARG A 105 2.95 -11.73 -13.05
N VAL A 106 2.06 -12.37 -12.31
CA VAL A 106 0.60 -12.24 -12.47
C VAL A 106 0.14 -10.84 -12.09
N TYR A 107 0.76 -10.25 -11.07
CA TYR A 107 0.43 -8.90 -10.63
C TYR A 107 1.10 -7.81 -11.49
N GLY A 108 1.98 -8.18 -12.40
CA GLY A 108 2.66 -7.26 -13.30
C GLY A 108 4.06 -6.87 -12.82
N GLY A 109 4.57 -5.76 -13.36
CA GLY A 109 5.86 -5.17 -12.95
C GLY A 109 5.68 -3.95 -12.06
N GLU A 110 6.75 -3.18 -11.91
CA GLU A 110 6.70 -1.89 -11.22
C GLU A 110 5.75 -0.93 -11.94
N GLU A 111 4.89 -0.28 -11.18
CA GLU A 111 3.99 0.76 -11.64
C GLU A 111 4.38 2.09 -11.00
N SER A 112 4.10 3.20 -11.69
CA SER A 112 4.35 4.54 -11.20
C SER A 112 3.05 5.30 -11.03
N ILE A 113 2.98 6.13 -9.99
CA ILE A 113 1.88 7.07 -9.80
C ILE A 113 2.26 8.37 -10.51
N HIS A 114 1.37 8.82 -11.40
CA HIS A 114 1.58 10.04 -12.18
C HIS A 114 0.57 11.11 -11.80
N THR A 115 1.06 12.35 -11.66
CA THR A 115 0.19 13.51 -11.52
C THR A 115 -0.51 13.77 -12.85
N MET A 116 -1.84 13.82 -12.83
CA MET A 116 -2.66 14.09 -14.01
C MET A 116 -3.20 15.50 -13.98
N VAL A 117 -2.97 16.26 -15.05
CA VAL A 117 -3.51 17.60 -15.24
C VAL A 117 -4.35 17.68 -16.50
N ARG A 118 -5.31 18.62 -16.55
CA ARG A 118 -6.11 18.86 -17.76
C ARG A 118 -5.24 19.40 -18.91
N ARG A 119 -5.65 19.14 -20.15
CA ARG A 119 -4.98 19.71 -21.33
C ARG A 119 -4.96 21.25 -21.23
N GLY A 120 -3.85 21.87 -21.59
CA GLY A 120 -3.65 23.32 -21.52
C GLY A 120 -3.43 23.84 -20.10
N PHE A 121 -3.15 22.97 -19.12
CA PHE A 121 -2.89 23.42 -17.76
C PHE A 121 -1.55 24.16 -17.64
N ALA A 122 -0.54 23.74 -18.38
CA ALA A 122 0.77 24.39 -18.40
C ALA A 122 0.70 25.86 -18.90
N GLU A 123 -0.16 26.12 -19.89
CA GLU A 123 -0.37 27.47 -20.42
C GLU A 123 -1.26 28.32 -19.49
N TYR A 124 -2.21 27.67 -18.81
CA TYR A 124 -3.14 28.35 -17.90
C TYR A 124 -2.50 28.73 -16.56
N ALA A 125 -1.67 27.88 -16.00
CA ALA A 125 -1.03 28.02 -14.70
C ALA A 125 0.41 27.48 -14.75
N PRO A 126 1.34 28.15 -15.44
CA PRO A 126 2.69 27.65 -15.65
C PRO A 126 3.45 27.40 -14.36
N GLU A 127 3.39 28.30 -13.39
CA GLU A 127 4.06 28.15 -12.11
C GLU A 127 3.57 26.90 -11.34
N ALA A 128 2.25 26.68 -11.29
CA ALA A 128 1.69 25.50 -10.65
C ALA A 128 2.07 24.22 -11.41
N TYR A 129 2.13 24.26 -12.75
CA TYR A 129 2.57 23.14 -13.55
C TYR A 129 4.03 22.76 -13.25
N GLU A 130 4.90 23.74 -13.14
CA GLU A 130 6.31 23.57 -12.78
C GLU A 130 6.47 22.88 -11.41
N VAL A 131 5.74 23.34 -10.38
CA VAL A 131 5.74 22.72 -9.05
C VAL A 131 5.28 21.26 -9.13
N LEU A 132 4.15 21.00 -9.79
CA LEU A 132 3.61 19.64 -9.94
C LEU A 132 4.54 18.72 -10.73
N SER A 133 5.32 19.26 -11.67
CA SER A 133 6.29 18.50 -12.47
C SER A 133 7.53 18.09 -11.67
N ARG A 134 7.92 18.91 -10.69
CA ARG A 134 9.05 18.64 -9.78
C ARG A 134 8.64 17.78 -8.58
N ALA A 135 7.38 17.88 -8.14
CA ALA A 135 6.89 17.14 -6.99
C ALA A 135 7.04 15.63 -7.21
N SER A 136 7.91 15.04 -6.43
CA SER A 136 8.19 13.60 -6.45
C SER A 136 8.12 13.06 -5.03
N TRP A 137 7.73 11.81 -4.91
CA TRP A 137 7.54 11.13 -3.63
C TRP A 137 8.30 9.80 -3.62
N HIS A 138 9.04 9.55 -2.56
CA HIS A 138 9.41 8.19 -2.24
C HIS A 138 8.21 7.47 -1.61
N PRO A 139 7.96 6.20 -1.97
CA PRO A 139 6.79 5.46 -1.45
C PRO A 139 6.67 5.52 0.08
N GLU A 140 7.78 5.41 0.80
CA GLU A 140 7.82 5.43 2.26
C GLU A 140 7.46 6.80 2.85
N GLU A 141 7.78 7.90 2.16
CA GLU A 141 7.40 9.25 2.59
C GLU A 141 5.88 9.44 2.47
N LEU A 142 5.34 8.98 1.34
CA LEU A 142 3.90 9.03 1.11
C LEU A 142 3.13 8.12 2.08
N GLU A 143 3.65 6.94 2.41
CA GLU A 143 3.08 6.04 3.42
C GLU A 143 3.06 6.69 4.81
N ARG A 144 4.13 7.39 5.20
CA ARG A 144 4.17 8.16 6.46
C ARG A 144 3.16 9.31 6.47
N LEU A 145 3.02 10.06 5.37
CA LEU A 145 1.99 11.09 5.25
C LEU A 145 0.59 10.48 5.35
N MET A 146 0.35 9.36 4.66
CA MET A 146 -0.93 8.65 4.73
C MET A 146 -1.23 8.18 6.16
N LEU A 147 -0.23 7.67 6.89
CA LEU A 147 -0.40 7.30 8.31
C LEU A 147 -0.71 8.53 9.17
N TRP A 148 0.02 9.62 8.99
CA TRP A 148 -0.26 10.88 9.67
C TRP A 148 -1.70 11.35 9.49
N ILE A 149 -2.19 11.30 8.24
CA ILE A 149 -3.59 11.64 7.93
C ILE A 149 -4.56 10.65 8.58
N HIS A 150 -4.23 9.35 8.57
CA HIS A 150 -5.07 8.29 9.14
C HIS A 150 -5.20 8.40 10.67
N GLU A 151 -4.12 8.74 11.37
CA GLU A 151 -4.11 8.90 12.83
C GLU A 151 -4.57 10.29 13.29
N GLY A 152 -4.60 11.27 12.37
CA GLY A 152 -4.96 12.65 12.66
C GLY A 152 -6.46 12.83 12.84
N ASP A 153 -6.83 13.66 13.83
CA ASP A 153 -8.21 14.12 14.00
C ASP A 153 -8.48 15.27 13.04
N GLY A 154 -9.36 15.09 12.06
CA GLY A 154 -9.87 16.19 11.25
C GLY A 154 -9.71 16.03 9.74
N ASP A 155 -9.77 17.19 9.05
CA ASP A 155 -9.70 17.26 7.58
C ASP A 155 -8.33 16.84 7.08
N PRO A 156 -8.22 15.88 6.14
CA PRO A 156 -6.97 15.48 5.49
C PRO A 156 -6.17 16.64 4.93
N TYR A 157 -6.83 17.68 4.42
CA TYR A 157 -6.18 18.90 3.92
C TYR A 157 -5.41 19.63 5.03
N VAL A 158 -5.98 19.75 6.22
CA VAL A 158 -5.32 20.37 7.37
C VAL A 158 -4.10 19.55 7.81
N GLN A 159 -4.22 18.23 7.77
CA GLN A 159 -3.10 17.35 8.11
C GLN A 159 -1.98 17.44 7.06
N ALA A 160 -2.31 17.56 5.79
CA ALA A 160 -1.34 17.78 4.71
C ALA A 160 -0.60 19.12 4.88
N LEU A 161 -1.30 20.21 5.23
CA LEU A 161 -0.66 21.48 5.51
C LEU A 161 0.33 21.41 6.68
N ARG A 162 -0.06 20.74 7.77
CA ARG A 162 0.83 20.53 8.92
C ARG A 162 2.05 19.67 8.55
N TRP A 163 1.86 18.68 7.68
CA TRP A 163 2.97 17.89 7.18
C TRP A 163 3.94 18.75 6.38
N MET A 164 3.45 19.65 5.55
CA MET A 164 4.29 20.57 4.78
C MET A 164 5.13 21.49 5.70
N GLU A 165 4.56 21.95 6.82
CA GLU A 165 5.27 22.80 7.79
C GLU A 165 6.47 22.10 8.46
N VAL A 166 6.42 20.77 8.62
CA VAL A 166 7.49 20.00 9.27
C VAL A 166 8.40 19.28 8.27
N ASN A 167 8.10 19.38 6.97
CA ASN A 167 8.89 18.85 5.87
C ASN A 167 9.21 19.94 4.84
N ASP A 168 9.53 21.13 5.34
CA ASP A 168 9.77 22.33 4.55
C ASP A 168 10.89 22.15 3.51
N GLU A 169 11.99 21.45 3.86
CA GLU A 169 13.07 21.14 2.92
C GLU A 169 12.58 20.36 1.69
N THR A 170 11.69 19.38 1.89
CA THR A 170 11.10 18.60 0.80
C THR A 170 10.19 19.49 -0.05
N VAL A 171 9.34 20.29 0.59
CA VAL A 171 8.41 21.21 -0.08
C VAL A 171 9.18 22.28 -0.87
N ASP A 172 10.21 22.87 -0.26
CA ASP A 172 11.05 23.87 -0.90
C ASP A 172 11.74 23.32 -2.16
N SER A 173 12.16 22.06 -2.15
CA SER A 173 12.74 21.42 -3.34
C SER A 173 11.78 21.37 -4.54
N TRP A 174 10.47 21.39 -4.30
CA TRP A 174 9.46 21.44 -5.36
C TRP A 174 9.17 22.88 -5.84
N LEU A 175 9.36 23.86 -4.94
CA LEU A 175 9.05 25.27 -5.21
C LEU A 175 10.20 26.00 -5.95
N VAL A 176 11.44 25.66 -5.64
CA VAL A 176 12.62 26.28 -6.23
C VAL A 176 13.01 25.56 -7.52
N ALA A 177 13.16 26.30 -8.63
CA ALA A 177 13.76 25.76 -9.85
C ALA A 177 15.27 25.57 -9.60
N ASP A 178 15.82 24.41 -9.98
CA ASP A 178 17.27 24.24 -10.05
C ASP A 178 17.85 25.27 -11.03
N GLU A 179 18.84 26.06 -10.59
CA GLU A 179 19.56 27.05 -11.41
C GLU A 179 20.42 26.37 -12.49
#